data_0d04a7f8b7df975b4de23ae7e23d725e
#
_entry.id   0d04a7f8b7df975b4de23ae7e23d725e
#
_cell.length_a   1.000
_cell.length_b   1.000
_cell.length_c   1.000
_cell.angle_alpha   90.00
_cell.angle_beta   90.00
_cell.angle_gamma   90.00
#
_symmetry.space_group_name_H-M   'P 1'
#
loop_
_entity.id
_entity.type
_entity.pdbx_description
1 polymer ?
#
loop_
_entity_poly.entity_id
_entity_poly.type
_entity_poly.pdbx_seq_one_letter_code
_entity_poly.pdbx_strand_id
1 'polypeptide(L)'
;MTVPWRAPRKWVKQMKSVEIYTDGACSGNPGVGGWCAILIYNGIEKTISGYNKSTTNNRMELFAIIMGLAALKQPCNVTLYSDSAYAINAINNGWLDSWKRGGWKTADKKDVKNVDLWNDLALKMSGHNVTFVKVKGHADNEYNNKCDKKAREEIASCRV
;
A
#
# COMPACT_ATOMS: atom_id res chain seq x y z
N MET A 1 -3.55 -12.42 21.43
CA MET A 1 -3.93 -11.83 20.13
C MET A 1 -3.74 -10.32 20.20
N THR A 2 -2.87 -9.78 19.36
CA THR A 2 -2.62 -8.34 19.35
C THR A 2 -3.57 -7.66 18.37
N VAL A 3 -4.39 -6.75 18.91
CA VAL A 3 -5.21 -5.87 18.07
C VAL A 3 -4.28 -4.77 17.54
N PRO A 4 -4.38 -4.40 16.24
CA PRO A 4 -3.59 -3.28 15.75
C PRO A 4 -3.86 -2.05 16.58
N TRP A 5 -2.81 -1.31 16.90
CA TRP A 5 -2.95 -0.08 17.67
C TRP A 5 -3.86 0.91 16.91
N ARG A 6 -4.78 1.52 17.63
CA ARG A 6 -5.63 2.58 17.09
C ARG A 6 -5.54 3.79 18.00
N ALA A 7 -5.38 4.96 17.40
CA ALA A 7 -5.34 6.19 18.14
C ALA A 7 -6.66 6.43 18.89
N PRO A 8 -6.62 6.95 20.12
CA PRO A 8 -7.83 7.42 20.81
C PRO A 8 -8.56 8.48 19.97
N ARG A 9 -9.89 8.52 20.08
CA ARG A 9 -10.72 9.46 19.30
C ARG A 9 -10.25 10.91 19.41
N LYS A 10 -9.87 11.33 20.62
CA LYS A 10 -9.40 12.69 20.86
C LYS A 10 -8.12 13.02 20.10
N TRP A 11 -7.25 12.03 19.87
CA TRP A 11 -6.02 12.21 19.12
C TRP A 11 -6.27 12.22 17.62
N VAL A 12 -7.23 11.40 17.14
CA VAL A 12 -7.59 11.35 15.73
C VAL A 12 -8.01 12.74 15.22
N LYS A 13 -8.74 13.50 16.01
CA LYS A 13 -9.15 14.87 15.64
C LYS A 13 -7.98 15.84 15.52
N GLN A 14 -6.86 15.57 16.18
CA GLN A 14 -5.67 16.43 16.20
C GLN A 14 -4.59 15.93 15.25
N MET A 15 -4.71 14.70 14.75
CA MET A 15 -3.74 14.13 13.83
C MET A 15 -3.85 14.77 12.44
N LYS A 16 -2.70 14.93 11.80
CA LYS A 16 -2.66 15.45 10.43
C LYS A 16 -3.36 14.48 9.49
N SER A 17 -4.15 15.03 8.59
CA SER A 17 -4.84 14.24 7.55
C SER A 17 -4.01 14.24 6.29
N VAL A 18 -3.65 13.05 5.82
CA VAL A 18 -2.80 12.86 4.64
C VAL A 18 -3.53 11.96 3.65
N GLU A 19 -3.48 12.31 2.38
CA GLU A 19 -3.93 11.42 1.31
C GLU A 19 -2.69 10.76 0.70
N ILE A 20 -2.79 9.46 0.44
CA ILE A 20 -1.71 8.71 -0.22
C ILE A 20 -2.31 7.96 -1.40
N TYR A 21 -1.74 8.17 -2.58
CA TYR A 21 -2.06 7.40 -3.79
C TYR A 21 -0.90 6.46 -4.07
N THR A 22 -1.20 5.21 -4.36
CA THR A 22 -0.17 4.19 -4.58
C THR A 22 -0.46 3.37 -5.82
N ASP A 23 0.59 2.91 -6.49
CA ASP A 23 0.47 1.98 -7.59
C ASP A 23 1.73 1.14 -7.72
N GLY A 24 1.56 -0.05 -8.28
CA GLY A 24 2.66 -0.96 -8.57
C GLY A 24 2.44 -1.61 -9.92
N ALA A 25 3.52 -1.89 -10.61
CA ALA A 25 3.49 -2.52 -11.92
C ALA A 25 4.65 -3.51 -12.06
N CYS A 26 4.51 -4.46 -12.97
CA CYS A 26 5.55 -5.43 -13.23
C CYS A 26 5.58 -5.80 -14.71
N SER A 27 6.77 -5.87 -15.29
CA SER A 27 6.96 -6.21 -16.72
C SER A 27 7.11 -7.72 -16.92
N GLY A 28 6.25 -8.49 -16.35
CA GLY A 28 6.27 -9.95 -16.33
C GLY A 28 5.94 -10.38 -14.91
N ASN A 29 5.69 -11.66 -14.71
CA ASN A 29 5.22 -12.12 -13.41
C ASN A 29 5.81 -13.50 -13.11
N PRO A 30 7.09 -13.59 -12.63
CA PRO A 30 7.95 -12.49 -12.15
C PRO A 30 8.66 -11.70 -13.25
N GLY A 31 9.17 -10.53 -12.88
CA GLY A 31 9.94 -9.67 -13.78
C GLY A 31 10.36 -8.39 -13.06
N VAL A 32 10.85 -7.42 -13.81
CA VAL A 32 11.19 -6.10 -13.28
C VAL A 32 9.92 -5.39 -12.89
N GLY A 33 9.85 -4.89 -11.66
CA GLY A 33 8.71 -4.15 -11.17
C GLY A 33 9.07 -2.73 -10.76
N GLY A 34 8.04 -1.87 -10.73
CA GLY A 34 8.14 -0.51 -10.26
C GLY A 34 6.99 -0.18 -9.33
N TRP A 35 7.19 0.80 -8.49
CA TRP A 35 6.18 1.26 -7.55
C TRP A 35 6.25 2.77 -7.39
N CYS A 36 5.15 3.35 -6.97
CA CYS A 36 5.06 4.78 -6.69
C CYS A 36 4.05 5.05 -5.59
N ALA A 37 4.36 6.03 -4.76
CA ALA A 37 3.43 6.60 -3.79
C ALA A 37 3.48 8.12 -3.88
N ILE A 38 2.32 8.75 -3.92
CA ILE A 38 2.17 10.22 -3.87
C ILE A 38 1.47 10.56 -2.57
N LEU A 39 2.15 11.35 -1.73
CA LEU A 39 1.63 11.81 -0.45
C LEU A 39 1.22 13.26 -0.58
N ILE A 40 0.01 13.59 -0.10
CA ILE A 40 -0.53 14.95 -0.20
C ILE A 40 -0.93 15.42 1.19
N TYR A 41 -0.36 16.54 1.62
CA TYR A 41 -0.70 17.19 2.89
C TYR A 41 -0.80 18.70 2.67
N ASN A 42 -1.96 19.27 2.99
CA ASN A 42 -2.21 20.72 2.81
C ASN A 42 -1.85 21.23 1.41
N GLY A 43 -2.19 20.44 0.37
CA GLY A 43 -1.90 20.80 -1.01
C GLY A 43 -0.45 20.60 -1.44
N ILE A 44 0.43 20.17 -0.53
CA ILE A 44 1.83 19.89 -0.84
C ILE A 44 1.95 18.42 -1.21
N GLU A 45 2.53 18.14 -2.38
CA GLU A 45 2.73 16.79 -2.89
C GLU A 45 4.16 16.34 -2.69
N LYS A 46 4.33 15.08 -2.31
CA LYS A 46 5.61 14.40 -2.28
C LYS A 46 5.46 13.07 -3.00
N THR A 47 6.29 12.85 -4.01
CA THR A 47 6.31 11.58 -4.76
C THR A 47 7.54 10.77 -4.39
N ILE A 48 7.34 9.51 -4.07
CA ILE A 48 8.41 8.54 -3.86
C ILE A 48 8.18 7.35 -4.79
N SER A 49 9.25 6.78 -5.32
CA SER A 49 9.15 5.68 -6.27
C SER A 49 10.44 4.87 -6.31
N GLY A 50 10.38 3.69 -6.89
CA GLY A 50 11.54 2.84 -7.04
C GLY A 50 11.22 1.62 -7.89
N TYR A 51 12.22 0.76 -8.07
CA TYR A 51 12.07 -0.47 -8.83
C TYR A 51 12.66 -1.67 -8.08
N ASN A 52 12.30 -2.85 -8.53
CA ASN A 52 12.87 -4.11 -8.07
C ASN A 52 13.17 -4.96 -9.30
N LYS A 53 14.37 -5.54 -9.36
CA LYS A 53 14.84 -6.30 -10.52
C LYS A 53 14.06 -7.60 -10.77
N SER A 54 13.50 -8.19 -9.72
CA SER A 54 12.74 -9.44 -9.85
C SER A 54 11.64 -9.46 -8.79
N THR A 55 10.40 -9.30 -9.23
CA THR A 55 9.25 -9.21 -8.34
C THR A 55 7.97 -9.60 -9.09
N THR A 56 6.82 -9.35 -8.49
CA THR A 56 5.50 -9.58 -9.09
C THR A 56 4.64 -8.34 -8.98
N ASN A 57 3.57 -8.28 -9.76
CA ASN A 57 2.63 -7.16 -9.70
C ASN A 57 2.06 -6.98 -8.29
N ASN A 58 1.59 -8.07 -7.66
CA ASN A 58 1.01 -7.99 -6.32
C ASN A 58 2.01 -7.52 -5.27
N ARG A 59 3.27 -7.96 -5.36
CA ARG A 59 4.30 -7.49 -4.45
C ARG A 59 4.55 -5.99 -4.60
N MET A 60 4.56 -5.48 -5.83
CA MET A 60 4.77 -4.05 -6.08
C MET A 60 3.60 -3.20 -5.59
N GLU A 61 2.37 -3.71 -5.73
CA GLU A 61 1.19 -3.05 -5.19
C GLU A 61 1.27 -2.91 -3.65
N LEU A 62 1.64 -3.99 -2.97
CA LEU A 62 1.82 -3.98 -1.52
C LEU A 62 2.99 -3.08 -1.11
N PHE A 63 4.09 -3.16 -1.83
CA PHE A 63 5.30 -2.40 -1.51
C PHE A 63 5.07 -0.90 -1.64
N ALA A 64 4.30 -0.46 -2.63
CA ALA A 64 3.93 0.96 -2.78
C ALA A 64 3.18 1.47 -1.54
N ILE A 65 2.25 0.67 -1.03
CA ILE A 65 1.49 1.02 0.18
C ILE A 65 2.42 1.11 1.39
N ILE A 66 3.28 0.11 1.55
CA ILE A 66 4.25 0.05 2.65
C ILE A 66 5.15 1.29 2.63
N MET A 67 5.71 1.63 1.48
CA MET A 67 6.62 2.76 1.35
C MET A 67 5.91 4.10 1.55
N GLY A 68 4.66 4.21 1.09
CA GLY A 68 3.84 5.41 1.34
C GLY A 68 3.63 5.64 2.82
N LEU A 69 3.24 4.61 3.55
CA LEU A 69 3.05 4.71 5.01
C LEU A 69 4.37 4.94 5.74
N ALA A 70 5.45 4.29 5.30
CA ALA A 70 6.77 4.44 5.92
C ALA A 70 7.33 5.87 5.80
N ALA A 71 6.86 6.64 4.82
CA ALA A 71 7.30 8.02 4.63
C ALA A 71 6.72 8.99 5.69
N LEU A 72 5.69 8.57 6.41
CA LEU A 72 5.07 9.39 7.45
C LEU A 72 5.92 9.36 8.72
N LYS A 73 6.20 10.55 9.26
CA LYS A 73 7.11 10.71 10.41
C LYS A 73 6.39 10.83 11.75
N GLN A 74 5.06 10.87 11.73
CA GLN A 74 4.24 11.00 12.93
C GLN A 74 2.90 10.32 12.69
N PRO A 75 2.12 10.01 13.75
CA PRO A 75 0.79 9.44 13.57
C PRO A 75 -0.10 10.37 12.74
N CYS A 76 -0.77 9.81 11.74
CA CYS A 76 -1.63 10.55 10.80
C CYS A 76 -2.96 9.85 10.59
N ASN A 77 -3.97 10.64 10.24
CA ASN A 77 -5.17 10.14 9.61
C ASN A 77 -4.88 10.01 8.12
N VAL A 78 -4.86 8.79 7.61
CA VAL A 78 -4.49 8.51 6.23
C VAL A 78 -5.70 8.01 5.45
N THR A 79 -5.95 8.61 4.29
CA THR A 79 -6.82 8.01 3.28
C THR A 79 -5.91 7.51 2.17
N LEU A 80 -5.89 6.21 2.00
CA LEU A 80 -4.99 5.56 1.04
C LEU A 80 -5.78 5.01 -0.14
N TYR A 81 -5.42 5.45 -1.32
CA TYR A 81 -6.08 5.10 -2.58
C TYR A 81 -5.21 4.13 -3.38
N SER A 82 -5.80 3.05 -3.83
CA SER A 82 -5.13 2.06 -4.68
C SER A 82 -6.16 1.40 -5.62
N ASP A 83 -5.73 1.05 -6.81
CA ASP A 83 -6.56 0.27 -7.74
C ASP A 83 -6.40 -1.24 -7.57
N SER A 84 -5.53 -1.68 -6.67
CA SER A 84 -5.26 -3.09 -6.43
C SER A 84 -6.41 -3.78 -5.67
N ALA A 85 -7.19 -4.60 -6.38
CA ALA A 85 -8.20 -5.43 -5.73
C ALA A 85 -7.56 -6.40 -4.75
N TYR A 86 -6.38 -6.93 -5.09
CA TYR A 86 -5.63 -7.86 -4.23
C TYR A 86 -5.36 -7.24 -2.85
N ALA A 87 -4.79 -6.04 -2.82
CA ALA A 87 -4.42 -5.38 -1.57
C ALA A 87 -5.65 -4.86 -0.81
N ILE A 88 -6.51 -4.13 -1.49
CA ILE A 88 -7.61 -3.42 -0.84
C ILE A 88 -8.67 -4.39 -0.32
N ASN A 89 -9.02 -5.42 -1.08
CA ASN A 89 -10.02 -6.40 -0.64
C ASN A 89 -9.53 -7.21 0.55
N ALA A 90 -8.25 -7.57 0.58
CA ALA A 90 -7.70 -8.31 1.72
C ALA A 90 -7.82 -7.51 3.02
N ILE A 91 -7.59 -6.21 2.95
CA ILE A 91 -7.67 -5.34 4.13
C ILE A 91 -9.13 -5.07 4.50
N ASN A 92 -9.93 -4.61 3.54
CA ASN A 92 -11.32 -4.18 3.78
C ASN A 92 -12.25 -5.33 4.13
N ASN A 93 -11.97 -6.54 3.65
CA ASN A 93 -12.75 -7.73 3.99
C ASN A 93 -12.27 -8.43 5.26
N GLY A 94 -11.26 -7.88 5.93
CA GLY A 94 -10.74 -8.45 7.17
C GLY A 94 -9.87 -9.70 6.96
N TRP A 95 -9.45 -10.02 5.74
CA TRP A 95 -8.63 -11.19 5.47
C TRP A 95 -7.26 -11.09 6.13
N LEU A 96 -6.66 -9.89 6.14
CA LEU A 96 -5.35 -9.69 6.78
C LEU A 96 -5.40 -10.05 8.26
N ASP A 97 -6.40 -9.55 8.99
CA ASP A 97 -6.56 -9.87 10.41
C ASP A 97 -6.82 -11.36 10.63
N SER A 98 -7.63 -11.97 9.76
CA SER A 98 -7.92 -13.41 9.81
C SER A 98 -6.66 -14.23 9.57
N TRP A 99 -5.84 -13.87 8.61
CA TRP A 99 -4.56 -14.57 8.33
C TRP A 99 -3.59 -14.46 9.51
N LYS A 100 -3.48 -13.28 10.10
CA LYS A 100 -2.60 -13.09 11.27
C LYS A 100 -3.01 -13.98 12.44
N ARG A 101 -4.32 -14.11 12.69
CA ARG A 101 -4.85 -14.97 13.76
C ARG A 101 -4.73 -16.46 13.43
N GLY A 102 -4.87 -16.82 12.17
CA GLY A 102 -4.88 -18.21 11.71
C GLY A 102 -3.53 -18.77 11.28
N GLY A 103 -2.42 -18.11 11.62
CA GLY A 103 -1.08 -18.60 11.30
C GLY A 103 -0.72 -18.47 9.82
N TRP A 104 -1.28 -17.46 9.14
CA TRP A 104 -1.02 -17.16 7.72
C TRP A 104 -1.44 -18.29 6.77
N LYS A 105 -2.63 -18.85 7.04
CA LYS A 105 -3.24 -19.84 6.17
C LYS A 105 -4.53 -19.27 5.55
N THR A 106 -4.78 -19.64 4.29
CA THR A 106 -6.04 -19.33 3.61
C THR A 106 -7.17 -20.20 4.17
N ALA A 107 -8.40 -19.93 3.75
CA ALA A 107 -9.56 -20.76 4.09
C ALA A 107 -9.36 -22.22 3.68
N ASP A 108 -8.64 -22.47 2.58
CA ASP A 108 -8.32 -23.82 2.08
C ASP A 108 -7.08 -24.40 2.75
N LYS A 109 -6.59 -23.81 3.84
CA LYS A 109 -5.41 -24.22 4.60
C LYS A 109 -4.11 -24.20 3.80
N LYS A 110 -4.07 -23.41 2.73
CA LYS A 110 -2.83 -23.16 1.97
C LYS A 110 -2.09 -21.97 2.56
N ASP A 111 -0.77 -21.90 2.32
CA ASP A 111 0.02 -20.77 2.78
C ASP A 111 -0.39 -19.49 2.08
N VAL A 112 -0.55 -18.42 2.87
CA VAL A 112 -0.79 -17.07 2.33
C VAL A 112 0.47 -16.61 1.59
N LYS A 113 0.31 -16.11 0.38
CA LYS A 113 1.43 -15.56 -0.40
C LYS A 113 1.82 -14.18 0.14
N ASN A 114 3.09 -13.84 -0.03
CA ASN A 114 3.62 -12.51 0.30
C ASN A 114 3.51 -12.16 1.79
N VAL A 115 3.63 -13.15 2.67
CA VAL A 115 3.53 -12.96 4.13
C VAL A 115 4.51 -11.92 4.63
N ASP A 116 5.73 -11.88 4.09
CA ASP A 116 6.75 -10.89 4.44
C ASP A 116 6.21 -9.46 4.25
N LEU A 117 5.58 -9.19 3.12
CA LEU A 117 5.02 -7.86 2.82
C LEU A 117 3.76 -7.58 3.63
N TRP A 118 2.90 -8.59 3.84
CA TRP A 118 1.70 -8.41 4.66
C TRP A 118 2.06 -8.08 6.11
N ASN A 119 3.09 -8.73 6.66
CA ASN A 119 3.59 -8.42 8.00
C ASN A 119 4.14 -7.00 8.08
N ASP A 120 4.94 -6.60 7.09
CA ASP A 120 5.50 -5.25 7.06
C ASP A 120 4.40 -4.20 6.91
N LEU A 121 3.40 -4.47 6.06
CA LEU A 121 2.25 -3.58 5.91
C LEU A 121 1.50 -3.40 7.24
N ALA A 122 1.26 -4.48 7.95
CA ALA A 122 0.59 -4.42 9.25
C ALA A 122 1.38 -3.56 10.25
N LEU A 123 2.70 -3.68 10.26
CA LEU A 123 3.57 -2.85 11.10
C LEU A 123 3.48 -1.36 10.71
N LYS A 124 3.49 -1.06 9.41
CA LYS A 124 3.40 0.32 8.93
C LYS A 124 2.03 0.95 9.15
N MET A 125 0.97 0.16 9.16
CA MET A 125 -0.37 0.64 9.50
C MET A 125 -0.49 0.99 10.98
N SER A 126 0.23 0.28 11.82
CA SER A 126 0.25 0.52 13.26
C SER A 126 0.75 1.93 13.55
N GLY A 127 0.06 2.65 14.41
CA GLY A 127 0.41 4.03 14.73
C GLY A 127 -0.31 5.07 13.85
N HIS A 128 -1.04 4.63 12.83
CA HIS A 128 -1.85 5.53 12.00
C HIS A 128 -3.31 5.09 12.01
N ASN A 129 -4.19 6.02 11.67
CA ASN A 129 -5.59 5.71 11.41
C ASN A 129 -5.76 5.70 9.89
N VAL A 130 -5.77 4.50 9.28
CA VAL A 130 -5.74 4.35 7.83
C VAL A 130 -7.09 3.85 7.31
N THR A 131 -7.64 4.59 6.34
CA THR A 131 -8.82 4.18 5.57
C THR A 131 -8.35 3.84 4.16
N PHE A 132 -8.65 2.64 3.69
CA PHE A 132 -8.29 2.18 2.36
C PHE A 132 -9.45 2.34 1.40
N VAL A 133 -9.20 3.00 0.28
CA VAL A 133 -10.19 3.27 -0.75
C VAL A 133 -9.72 2.67 -2.07
N LYS A 134 -10.55 1.79 -2.65
CA LYS A 134 -10.26 1.23 -3.97
C LYS A 134 -10.71 2.22 -5.03
N VAL A 135 -9.81 2.60 -5.92
CA VAL A 135 -10.11 3.42 -7.08
C VAL A 135 -10.17 2.55 -8.34
N LYS A 136 -10.89 3.00 -9.36
CA LYS A 136 -10.88 2.32 -10.66
C LYS A 136 -9.56 2.62 -11.37
N GLY A 137 -8.88 1.57 -11.83
CA GLY A 137 -7.72 1.75 -12.69
C GLY A 137 -8.12 2.42 -14.00
N HIS A 138 -7.28 3.32 -14.49
CA HIS A 138 -7.49 4.06 -15.75
C HIS A 138 -8.77 4.91 -15.80
N ALA A 139 -9.36 5.23 -14.64
CA ALA A 139 -10.49 6.15 -14.54
C ALA A 139 -9.98 7.59 -14.42
N ASP A 140 -10.90 8.55 -14.20
CA ASP A 140 -10.62 9.98 -14.15
C ASP A 140 -9.88 10.42 -12.89
N ASN A 141 -9.03 9.58 -12.32
CA ASN A 141 -8.25 9.91 -11.13
C ASN A 141 -6.84 10.33 -11.55
N GLU A 142 -6.58 11.62 -11.48
CA GLU A 142 -5.32 12.23 -11.88
C GLU A 142 -4.12 11.65 -11.12
N TYR A 143 -4.25 11.51 -9.80
CA TYR A 143 -3.14 11.03 -8.97
C TYR A 143 -2.88 9.53 -9.18
N ASN A 144 -3.94 8.75 -9.37
CA ASN A 144 -3.77 7.34 -9.69
C ASN A 144 -3.02 7.17 -11.03
N ASN A 145 -3.36 8.00 -12.02
CA ASN A 145 -2.70 7.98 -13.32
C ASN A 145 -1.24 8.43 -13.22
N LYS A 146 -0.93 9.42 -12.40
CA LYS A 146 0.45 9.85 -12.14
C LYS A 146 1.27 8.75 -11.48
N CYS A 147 0.69 8.04 -10.52
CA CYS A 147 1.34 6.91 -9.87
C CYS A 147 1.65 5.78 -10.86
N ASP A 148 0.68 5.42 -11.69
CA ASP A 148 0.85 4.38 -12.70
C ASP A 148 1.98 4.73 -13.66
N LYS A 149 1.98 5.96 -14.16
CA LYS A 149 3.02 6.45 -15.07
C LYS A 149 4.40 6.36 -14.42
N LYS A 150 4.52 6.82 -13.17
CA LYS A 150 5.81 6.83 -12.46
C LYS A 150 6.29 5.41 -12.16
N ALA A 151 5.41 4.51 -11.79
CA ALA A 151 5.77 3.11 -11.56
C ALA A 151 6.33 2.47 -12.85
N ARG A 152 5.70 2.75 -13.99
CA ARG A 152 6.18 2.25 -15.28
C ARG A 152 7.50 2.90 -15.70
N GLU A 153 7.71 4.17 -15.40
CA GLU A 153 8.98 4.86 -15.64
C GLU A 153 10.10 4.22 -14.83
N GLU A 154 9.82 3.79 -13.60
CA GLU A 154 10.80 3.10 -12.76
C GLU A 154 11.21 1.75 -13.38
N ILE A 155 10.27 1.01 -13.96
CA ILE A 155 10.59 -0.22 -14.69
C ILE A 155 11.54 0.09 -15.84
N ALA A 156 11.23 1.11 -16.63
CA ALA A 156 12.04 1.49 -17.79
C ALA A 156 13.44 1.97 -17.37
N SER A 157 13.58 2.54 -16.17
CA SER A 157 14.86 3.02 -15.65
C SER A 157 15.75 1.90 -15.11
N CYS A 158 15.18 0.74 -14.81
CA CYS A 158 15.93 -0.40 -14.30
C CYS A 158 16.80 -0.98 -15.41
N ARG A 159 18.11 -0.91 -15.23
CA ARG A 159 19.09 -1.51 -16.16
C ARG A 159 19.62 -2.79 -15.54
N VAL A 160 19.28 -3.88 -16.16
CA VAL A 160 19.65 -5.21 -15.70
C VAL A 160 20.91 -5.66 -16.44
#